data_945e0f038388edf3bfcf6ccc20de60f8
#
_entry.id   945e0f038388edf3bfcf6ccc20de60f8
#
_cell.length_a   1.000
_cell.length_b   1.000
_cell.length_c   1.000
_cell.angle_alpha   90.00
_cell.angle_beta   90.00
_cell.angle_gamma   90.00
#
_symmetry.space_group_name_H-M   'P 1'
#
loop_
_entity.id
_entity.type
_entity.pdbx_description
1 polymer ?
#
loop_
_entity_poly.entity_id
_entity_poly.type
_entity_poly.pdbx_seq_one_letter_code
_entity_poly.pdbx_strand_id
1 'polypeptide(L)'
;TKQYHKRYSTTINSMEDYEIRDIMNRNIHPDITLDFEFRQITKQELYWIQPTYNPLYDSPMPAQPQIVQRAILVLNCIPRNVGTVVAEHVHYFVKLPGDIVAAGQEFDIAEVKDGFVTMRRENIYCDILEGSTQNNIRYGQPRIVPILPGMTGVHKGIILLPNANLNQDTEISWRLNAD
;
A
#
# COMPACT_ATOMS: atom_id res chain seq x y z
N THR A 1 11.45 -46.31 0.08
CA THR A 1 11.55 -45.17 0.98
C THR A 1 12.62 -44.23 0.43
N LYS A 2 12.23 -42.97 0.15
CA LYS A 2 13.20 -41.93 -0.26
C LYS A 2 13.94 -41.44 0.99
N GLN A 3 15.26 -41.62 1.01
CA GLN A 3 16.12 -41.07 2.05
C GLN A 3 16.74 -39.76 1.55
N TYR A 4 16.67 -38.70 2.36
CA TYR A 4 17.31 -37.43 2.11
C TYR A 4 18.63 -37.38 2.90
N HIS A 5 19.66 -36.78 2.30
CA HIS A 5 20.99 -36.72 2.88
C HIS A 5 21.49 -35.28 2.90
N LYS A 6 22.16 -34.92 3.99
CA LYS A 6 22.88 -33.62 4.13
C LYS A 6 24.38 -33.90 4.13
N ARG A 7 25.16 -32.98 3.56
CA ARG A 7 26.61 -33.06 3.53
C ARG A 7 27.20 -32.08 4.54
N TYR A 8 28.01 -32.61 5.45
CA TYR A 8 28.85 -31.83 6.32
C TYR A 8 30.31 -32.09 5.95
N SER A 9 30.96 -31.07 5.34
CA SER A 9 32.35 -31.19 4.88
C SER A 9 32.55 -32.46 4.01
N THR A 10 33.18 -33.48 4.54
CA THR A 10 33.47 -34.76 3.85
C THR A 10 32.49 -35.88 4.19
N THR A 11 31.61 -35.72 5.15
CA THR A 11 30.66 -36.74 5.61
C THR A 11 29.26 -36.49 5.07
N ILE A 12 28.59 -37.59 4.70
CA ILE A 12 27.18 -37.58 4.27
C ILE A 12 26.37 -38.30 5.36
N ASN A 13 25.43 -37.59 5.95
CA ASN A 13 24.53 -38.13 6.99
C ASN A 13 23.09 -38.11 6.47
N SER A 14 22.27 -39.07 6.95
CA SER A 14 20.82 -38.98 6.72
C SER A 14 20.23 -37.75 7.41
N MET A 15 19.26 -37.12 6.76
CA MET A 15 18.52 -36.03 7.37
C MET A 15 17.43 -36.57 8.30
N GLU A 16 17.27 -35.93 9.44
CA GLU A 16 16.17 -36.19 10.35
C GLU A 16 14.85 -35.63 9.77
N ASP A 17 13.73 -36.22 10.15
CA ASP A 17 12.41 -35.82 9.65
C ASP A 17 12.12 -34.34 9.84
N TYR A 18 12.55 -33.74 10.95
CA TYR A 18 12.36 -32.31 11.21
C TYR A 18 13.19 -31.42 10.28
N GLU A 19 14.41 -31.86 9.90
CA GLU A 19 15.28 -31.14 8.97
C GLU A 19 14.68 -31.16 7.55
N ILE A 20 14.12 -32.31 7.15
CA ILE A 20 13.44 -32.48 5.87
C ILE A 20 12.20 -31.55 5.82
N ARG A 21 11.39 -31.53 6.89
CA ARG A 21 10.22 -30.65 7.00
C ARG A 21 10.61 -29.18 6.99
N ASP A 22 11.68 -28.81 7.70
CA ASP A 22 12.15 -27.43 7.73
C ASP A 22 12.59 -26.94 6.33
N ILE A 23 13.34 -27.78 5.60
CA ILE A 23 13.73 -27.44 4.21
C ILE A 23 12.53 -27.39 3.27
N MET A 24 11.61 -28.34 3.39
CA MET A 24 10.38 -28.35 2.58
C MET A 24 9.50 -27.14 2.88
N ASN A 25 9.35 -26.78 4.15
CA ASN A 25 8.55 -25.63 4.55
C ASN A 25 9.20 -24.30 4.14
N ARG A 26 10.52 -24.17 4.21
CA ARG A 26 11.21 -22.96 3.74
C ARG A 26 11.05 -22.70 2.24
N ASN A 27 10.83 -23.75 1.45
CA ASN A 27 10.68 -23.66 0.00
C ASN A 27 9.22 -23.56 -0.46
N ILE A 28 8.24 -23.65 0.45
CA ILE A 28 6.81 -23.69 0.09
C ILE A 28 6.15 -22.33 0.29
N HIS A 29 6.62 -21.54 1.25
CA HIS A 29 6.01 -20.26 1.56
C HIS A 29 6.88 -19.09 1.08
N PRO A 30 6.28 -18.10 0.45
CA PRO A 30 6.98 -16.87 0.10
C PRO A 30 7.36 -16.10 1.37
N ASP A 31 8.53 -15.49 1.36
CA ASP A 31 9.00 -14.62 2.45
C ASP A 31 8.80 -13.16 2.02
N ILE A 32 7.77 -12.54 2.57
CA ILE A 32 7.38 -11.19 2.21
C ILE A 32 7.61 -10.24 3.39
N THR A 33 8.31 -9.16 3.12
CA THR A 33 8.45 -8.01 4.03
C THR A 33 7.56 -6.86 3.59
N LEU A 34 7.19 -5.99 4.52
CA LEU A 34 6.48 -4.75 4.23
C LEU A 34 7.35 -3.57 4.64
N ASP A 35 7.84 -2.85 3.65
CA ASP A 35 8.63 -1.64 3.85
C ASP A 35 7.70 -0.41 3.85
N PHE A 36 8.08 0.62 4.60
CA PHE A 36 7.33 1.87 4.71
C PHE A 36 8.20 3.05 4.27
N GLU A 37 7.64 3.91 3.44
CA GLU A 37 8.30 5.13 2.97
C GLU A 37 7.36 6.33 3.10
N PHE A 38 7.81 7.38 3.79
CA PHE A 38 7.09 8.65 3.80
C PHE A 38 7.45 9.47 2.57
N ARG A 39 6.44 9.94 1.84
CA ARG A 39 6.61 10.87 0.73
C ARG A 39 5.72 12.09 0.93
N GLN A 40 6.29 13.25 0.67
CA GLN A 40 5.53 14.47 0.48
C GLN A 40 5.28 14.67 -1.01
N ILE A 41 4.00 14.74 -1.38
CA ILE A 41 3.59 15.04 -2.76
C ILE A 41 2.86 16.38 -2.79
N THR A 42 3.00 17.11 -3.88
CA THR A 42 2.23 18.34 -4.11
C THR A 42 1.06 18.01 -5.03
N LYS A 43 -0.16 18.15 -4.51
CA LYS A 43 -1.38 18.01 -5.29
C LYS A 43 -1.90 19.38 -5.70
N GLN A 44 -2.20 19.53 -6.97
CA GLN A 44 -2.89 20.72 -7.48
C GLN A 44 -4.39 20.45 -7.45
N GLU A 45 -5.13 21.30 -6.76
CA GLU A 45 -6.58 21.24 -6.69
C GLU A 45 -7.17 22.51 -7.29
N LEU A 46 -8.19 22.35 -8.13
CA LEU A 46 -8.90 23.47 -8.74
C LEU A 46 -10.07 23.85 -7.83
N TYR A 47 -10.02 25.04 -7.27
CA TYR A 47 -11.12 25.61 -6.50
C TYR A 47 -11.83 26.68 -7.31
N TRP A 48 -13.14 26.64 -7.31
CA TRP A 48 -13.96 27.70 -7.85
C TRP A 48 -14.24 28.73 -6.75
N ILE A 49 -13.65 29.92 -6.89
CA ILE A 49 -14.00 31.02 -5.97
C ILE A 49 -15.42 31.45 -6.26
N GLN A 50 -16.26 31.44 -5.23
CA GLN A 50 -17.63 31.94 -5.34
C GLN A 50 -17.64 33.36 -5.90
N PRO A 51 -18.57 33.70 -6.79
CA PRO A 51 -18.66 35.04 -7.34
C PRO A 51 -18.84 36.04 -6.20
N THR A 52 -17.97 37.02 -6.13
CA THR A 52 -18.10 38.14 -5.23
C THR A 52 -18.90 39.24 -5.92
N TYR A 53 -19.79 39.87 -5.17
CA TYR A 53 -20.53 41.01 -5.69
C TYR A 53 -19.58 42.18 -5.95
N ASN A 54 -19.63 42.73 -7.15
CA ASN A 54 -18.88 43.94 -7.48
C ASN A 54 -19.80 45.17 -7.42
N PRO A 55 -19.66 46.01 -6.40
CA PRO A 55 -20.54 47.15 -6.22
C PRO A 55 -20.43 48.23 -7.30
N LEU A 56 -19.33 48.20 -8.08
CA LEU A 56 -19.13 49.18 -9.17
C LEU A 56 -19.91 48.86 -10.44
N TYR A 57 -20.23 47.57 -10.64
CA TYR A 57 -20.92 47.12 -11.86
C TYR A 57 -22.30 46.52 -11.59
N ASP A 58 -22.77 46.56 -10.34
CA ASP A 58 -24.03 45.98 -9.89
C ASP A 58 -24.32 44.56 -10.42
N SER A 59 -23.25 43.78 -10.54
CA SER A 59 -23.32 42.45 -11.08
C SER A 59 -22.35 41.48 -10.34
N PRO A 60 -22.71 40.18 -10.21
CA PRO A 60 -21.78 39.20 -9.69
C PRO A 60 -20.61 39.00 -10.66
N MET A 61 -19.40 39.05 -10.15
CA MET A 61 -18.22 38.64 -10.93
C MET A 61 -18.33 37.16 -11.27
N PRO A 62 -17.91 36.75 -12.47
CA PRO A 62 -17.90 35.33 -12.81
C PRO A 62 -16.97 34.57 -11.87
N ALA A 63 -17.38 33.35 -11.49
CA ALA A 63 -16.54 32.45 -10.70
C ALA A 63 -15.20 32.22 -11.41
N GLN A 64 -14.11 32.45 -10.69
CA GLN A 64 -12.77 32.25 -11.24
C GLN A 64 -12.14 30.97 -10.69
N PRO A 65 -11.54 30.12 -11.54
CA PRO A 65 -10.80 28.97 -11.08
C PRO A 65 -9.48 29.42 -10.44
N GLN A 66 -9.21 28.91 -9.25
CA GLN A 66 -7.94 29.10 -8.58
C GLN A 66 -7.27 27.75 -8.38
N ILE A 67 -6.02 27.63 -8.82
CA ILE A 67 -5.20 26.45 -8.57
C ILE A 67 -4.52 26.63 -7.22
N VAL A 68 -4.86 25.77 -6.27
CA VAL A 68 -4.22 25.71 -4.97
C VAL A 68 -3.31 24.51 -4.92
N GLN A 69 -2.04 24.71 -4.57
CA GLN A 69 -1.10 23.65 -4.34
C GLN A 69 -1.13 23.24 -2.87
N ARG A 70 -1.42 21.99 -2.60
CA ARG A 70 -1.36 21.42 -1.24
C ARG A 70 -0.29 20.38 -1.13
N ALA A 71 0.54 20.50 -0.11
CA ALA A 71 1.44 19.43 0.28
C ALA A 71 0.63 18.34 0.99
N ILE A 72 0.74 17.12 0.51
CA ILE A 72 0.09 15.94 1.08
C ILE A 72 1.19 14.98 1.51
N LEU A 73 1.11 14.50 2.74
CA LEU A 73 1.98 13.46 3.25
C LEU A 73 1.37 12.09 2.95
N VAL A 74 2.16 11.21 2.36
CA VAL A 74 1.74 9.86 1.97
C VAL A 74 2.69 8.85 2.62
N LEU A 75 2.10 7.86 3.30
CA LEU A 75 2.81 6.67 3.77
C LEU A 75 2.66 5.59 2.71
N ASN A 76 3.73 5.32 1.96
CA ASN A 76 3.77 4.21 1.02
C ASN A 76 4.05 2.91 1.74
N CYS A 77 3.22 1.90 1.46
CA CYS A 77 3.40 0.53 1.91
C CYS A 77 3.91 -0.29 0.72
N ILE A 78 5.07 -0.90 0.85
CA ILE A 78 5.80 -1.54 -0.25
C ILE A 78 6.05 -3.00 0.12
N PRO A 79 5.21 -3.95 -0.34
CA PRO A 79 5.47 -5.37 -0.12
C PRO A 79 6.65 -5.81 -1.00
N ARG A 80 7.61 -6.53 -0.41
CA ARG A 80 8.79 -7.04 -1.09
C ARG A 80 8.94 -8.54 -0.84
N ASN A 81 9.14 -9.31 -1.89
CA ASN A 81 9.45 -10.73 -1.76
C ASN A 81 10.98 -10.91 -1.59
N VAL A 82 11.40 -11.21 -0.37
CA VAL A 82 12.81 -11.49 -0.03
C VAL A 82 13.12 -12.99 -0.06
N GLY A 83 12.09 -13.82 -0.25
CA GLY A 83 12.21 -15.26 -0.37
C GLY A 83 12.61 -15.73 -1.76
N THR A 84 12.54 -17.04 -1.95
CA THR A 84 12.89 -17.73 -3.20
C THR A 84 11.66 -18.25 -3.95
N VAL A 85 10.48 -18.16 -3.35
CA VAL A 85 9.20 -18.65 -3.90
C VAL A 85 8.36 -17.47 -4.32
N VAL A 86 7.61 -17.63 -5.41
CA VAL A 86 6.66 -16.62 -5.91
C VAL A 86 5.52 -16.47 -4.89
N ALA A 87 5.18 -15.25 -4.57
CA ALA A 87 4.00 -14.93 -3.77
C ALA A 87 2.83 -14.62 -4.70
N GLU A 88 1.90 -15.55 -4.81
CA GLU A 88 0.77 -15.41 -5.75
C GLU A 88 -0.33 -14.50 -5.19
N HIS A 89 -0.66 -14.66 -3.91
CA HIS A 89 -1.69 -13.87 -3.25
C HIS A 89 -1.09 -13.15 -2.05
N VAL A 90 -0.85 -11.86 -2.20
CA VAL A 90 -0.33 -11.02 -1.11
C VAL A 90 -1.40 -10.05 -0.66
N HIS A 91 -1.76 -10.14 0.61
CA HIS A 91 -2.59 -9.13 1.24
C HIS A 91 -2.02 -8.73 2.61
N TYR A 92 -2.19 -7.47 2.95
CA TYR A 92 -1.66 -6.93 4.18
C TYR A 92 -2.64 -5.96 4.84
N PHE A 93 -2.48 -5.83 6.14
CA PHE A 93 -3.25 -4.93 6.98
C PHE A 93 -2.27 -3.96 7.63
N VAL A 94 -2.61 -2.69 7.63
CA VAL A 94 -1.84 -1.64 8.30
C VAL A 94 -2.77 -0.96 9.29
N LYS A 95 -2.37 -0.94 10.55
CA LYS A 95 -3.10 -0.29 11.65
C LYS A 95 -2.41 1.02 12.00
N LEU A 96 -3.16 2.10 11.94
CA LEU A 96 -2.72 3.46 12.19
C LEU A 96 -3.68 4.17 13.15
N PRO A 97 -3.22 5.18 13.91
CA PRO A 97 -4.13 6.07 14.62
C PRO A 97 -5.10 6.74 13.64
N GLY A 98 -6.39 6.74 14.00
CA GLY A 98 -7.45 7.25 13.11
C GLY A 98 -7.41 8.76 12.87
N ASP A 99 -6.83 9.50 13.82
CA ASP A 99 -6.69 10.96 13.77
C ASP A 99 -5.63 11.45 12.78
N ILE A 100 -4.76 10.55 12.30
CA ILE A 100 -3.75 10.89 11.29
C ILE A 100 -4.11 10.48 9.87
N VAL A 101 -5.16 9.69 9.68
CA VAL A 101 -5.55 9.12 8.38
C VAL A 101 -6.61 9.99 7.70
N ALA A 102 -6.36 10.42 6.46
CA ALA A 102 -7.34 11.16 5.69
C ALA A 102 -8.46 10.24 5.17
N ALA A 103 -9.68 10.79 5.01
CA ALA A 103 -10.82 10.07 4.44
C ALA A 103 -10.66 9.86 2.91
N GLY A 104 -11.41 8.90 2.35
CA GLY A 104 -11.49 8.70 0.90
C GLY A 104 -10.26 8.03 0.27
N GLN A 105 -9.66 7.11 0.97
CA GLN A 105 -8.45 6.41 0.56
C GLN A 105 -8.72 5.24 -0.38
N GLU A 106 -7.67 4.84 -1.13
CA GLU A 106 -7.69 3.63 -1.97
C GLU A 106 -7.62 2.31 -1.16
N PHE A 107 -7.36 2.40 0.15
CA PHE A 107 -7.38 1.23 1.04
C PHE A 107 -8.78 0.96 1.55
N ASP A 108 -9.16 -0.29 1.55
CA ASP A 108 -10.38 -0.71 2.21
C ASP A 108 -10.20 -0.63 3.72
N ILE A 109 -11.08 0.08 4.41
CA ILE A 109 -11.11 0.11 5.87
C ILE A 109 -11.67 -1.24 6.33
N ALA A 110 -10.81 -2.04 6.97
CA ALA A 110 -11.19 -3.35 7.50
C ALA A 110 -11.83 -3.23 8.89
N GLU A 111 -11.32 -2.33 9.73
CA GLU A 111 -11.78 -2.15 11.11
C GLU A 111 -11.47 -0.74 11.62
N VAL A 112 -12.37 -0.18 12.43
CA VAL A 112 -12.12 1.01 13.23
C VAL A 112 -12.39 0.65 14.68
N LYS A 113 -11.36 0.67 15.52
CA LYS A 113 -11.45 0.26 16.94
C LYS A 113 -10.45 1.01 17.81
N ASP A 114 -10.90 1.44 18.98
CA ASP A 114 -10.06 2.07 20.01
C ASP A 114 -9.23 3.27 19.50
N GLY A 115 -9.79 4.07 18.58
CA GLY A 115 -9.10 5.21 17.99
C GLY A 115 -8.11 4.85 16.87
N PHE A 116 -8.04 3.58 16.48
CA PHE A 116 -7.20 3.11 15.38
C PHE A 116 -8.05 2.71 14.18
N VAL A 117 -7.47 2.89 12.99
CA VAL A 117 -7.99 2.42 11.71
C VAL A 117 -7.09 1.32 11.19
N THR A 118 -7.67 0.15 10.92
CA THR A 118 -7.00 -0.95 10.23
C THR A 118 -7.41 -0.94 8.78
N MET A 119 -6.43 -0.78 7.90
CA MET A 119 -6.63 -0.72 6.45
C MET A 119 -6.15 -2.01 5.81
N ARG A 120 -6.95 -2.58 4.91
CA ARG A 120 -6.61 -3.79 4.14
C ARG A 120 -6.13 -3.40 2.75
N ARG A 121 -5.15 -4.12 2.25
CA ARG A 121 -4.71 -4.02 0.87
C ARG A 121 -4.34 -5.38 0.30
N GLU A 122 -4.67 -5.57 -0.96
CA GLU A 122 -4.27 -6.72 -1.77
C GLU A 122 -3.32 -6.27 -2.89
N ASN A 123 -2.42 -7.13 -3.32
CA ASN A 123 -1.53 -6.85 -4.44
C ASN A 123 -2.28 -7.04 -5.77
N ILE A 124 -3.19 -6.10 -6.03
CA ILE A 124 -4.06 -6.07 -7.20
C ILE A 124 -3.69 -4.89 -8.09
N TYR A 125 -3.62 -5.13 -9.37
CA TYR A 125 -3.40 -4.13 -10.40
C TYR A 125 -4.64 -3.98 -11.28
N CYS A 126 -4.95 -2.73 -11.63
CA CYS A 126 -5.99 -2.41 -12.60
C CYS A 126 -5.36 -1.56 -13.71
N ASP A 127 -5.49 -1.98 -14.96
CA ASP A 127 -5.09 -1.16 -16.09
C ASP A 127 -6.01 0.06 -16.21
N ILE A 128 -5.46 1.19 -16.60
CA ILE A 128 -6.27 2.34 -17.03
C ILE A 128 -6.65 2.09 -18.49
N LEU A 129 -7.94 2.03 -18.77
CA LEU A 129 -8.45 1.77 -20.11
C LEU A 129 -8.23 2.97 -21.05
N GLU A 130 -8.05 2.69 -22.33
CA GLU A 130 -8.01 3.72 -23.38
C GLU A 130 -9.28 4.59 -23.35
N GLY A 131 -9.12 5.88 -23.64
CA GLY A 131 -10.20 6.87 -23.57
C GLY A 131 -10.47 7.41 -22.16
N SER A 132 -9.66 7.03 -21.16
CA SER A 132 -9.69 7.65 -19.84
C SER A 132 -9.24 9.11 -19.92
N THR A 133 -9.94 10.00 -19.21
CA THR A 133 -9.57 11.41 -19.03
C THR A 133 -9.28 11.69 -17.56
N GLN A 134 -8.64 12.82 -17.25
CA GLN A 134 -8.37 13.21 -15.85
C GLN A 134 -9.62 13.23 -14.96
N ASN A 135 -10.79 13.53 -15.55
CA ASN A 135 -12.05 13.62 -14.82
C ASN A 135 -12.91 12.34 -14.89
N ASN A 136 -12.51 11.37 -15.73
CA ASN A 136 -13.25 10.13 -15.89
C ASN A 136 -12.26 8.99 -16.19
N ILE A 137 -11.64 8.47 -15.14
CA ILE A 137 -10.72 7.34 -15.23
C ILE A 137 -11.53 6.05 -15.27
N ARG A 138 -11.34 5.28 -16.34
CA ARG A 138 -11.94 3.96 -16.51
C ARG A 138 -10.89 2.90 -16.20
N TYR A 139 -11.20 2.05 -15.23
CA TYR A 139 -10.34 0.94 -14.85
C TYR A 139 -10.74 -0.34 -15.56
N GLY A 140 -9.75 -1.13 -15.93
CA GLY A 140 -9.92 -2.50 -16.37
C GLY A 140 -10.31 -3.43 -15.23
N GLN A 141 -10.46 -4.71 -15.55
CA GLN A 141 -10.69 -5.70 -14.50
C GLN A 141 -9.50 -5.81 -13.57
N PRO A 142 -9.74 -5.86 -12.24
CA PRO A 142 -8.67 -6.06 -11.28
C PRO A 142 -8.06 -7.46 -11.48
N ARG A 143 -6.74 -7.53 -11.48
CA ARG A 143 -6.01 -8.80 -11.54
C ARG A 143 -4.97 -8.86 -10.43
N ILE A 144 -4.86 -10.03 -9.84
CA ILE A 144 -3.83 -10.31 -8.84
C ILE A 144 -2.48 -10.31 -9.56
N VAL A 145 -1.50 -9.63 -8.98
CA VAL A 145 -0.15 -9.56 -9.49
C VAL A 145 0.76 -10.34 -8.55
N PRO A 146 1.35 -11.46 -8.97
CA PRO A 146 2.30 -12.17 -8.14
C PRO A 146 3.56 -11.33 -7.89
N ILE A 147 4.16 -11.48 -6.72
CA ILE A 147 5.44 -10.84 -6.40
C ILE A 147 6.54 -11.89 -6.56
N LEU A 148 7.34 -11.74 -7.60
CA LEU A 148 8.46 -12.63 -7.87
C LEU A 148 9.58 -12.46 -6.84
N PRO A 149 10.42 -13.48 -6.61
CA PRO A 149 11.59 -13.40 -5.76
C PRO A 149 12.48 -12.18 -6.08
N GLY A 150 12.85 -11.42 -5.06
CA GLY A 150 13.64 -10.21 -5.19
C GLY A 150 12.90 -8.97 -5.71
N MET A 151 11.60 -9.09 -6.04
CA MET A 151 10.81 -7.96 -6.55
C MET A 151 9.92 -7.33 -5.48
N THR A 152 9.50 -6.09 -5.76
CA THR A 152 8.48 -5.38 -4.98
C THR A 152 7.13 -5.52 -5.67
N GLY A 153 6.08 -5.60 -4.86
CA GLY A 153 4.70 -5.55 -5.34
C GLY A 153 4.24 -4.13 -5.65
N VAL A 154 2.95 -4.02 -5.94
CA VAL A 154 2.31 -2.72 -6.20
C VAL A 154 2.30 -1.90 -4.92
N HIS A 155 2.94 -0.72 -4.96
CA HIS A 155 2.90 0.19 -3.82
C HIS A 155 1.63 1.01 -3.85
N LYS A 156 1.03 1.15 -2.68
CA LYS A 156 -0.13 2.02 -2.47
C LYS A 156 0.13 2.92 -1.29
N GLY A 157 -0.18 4.19 -1.48
CA GLY A 157 0.02 5.21 -0.46
C GLY A 157 -1.20 5.42 0.42
N ILE A 158 -1.00 5.53 1.72
CA ILE A 158 -2.00 6.01 2.68
C ILE A 158 -1.79 7.52 2.81
N ILE A 159 -2.82 8.30 2.49
CA ILE A 159 -2.78 9.76 2.65
C ILE A 159 -2.98 10.10 4.12
N LEU A 160 -2.05 10.85 4.68
CA LEU A 160 -2.13 11.33 6.04
C LEU A 160 -2.69 12.76 6.09
N LEU A 161 -3.37 13.08 7.17
CA LEU A 161 -3.88 14.43 7.40
C LEU A 161 -2.71 15.42 7.54
N PRO A 162 -2.81 16.62 6.96
CA PRO A 162 -1.72 17.62 7.00
C PRO A 162 -1.38 18.10 8.42
N ASN A 163 -2.33 17.98 9.35
CA ASN A 163 -2.16 18.34 10.75
C ASN A 163 -1.84 17.15 11.64
N ALA A 164 -1.54 15.98 11.05
CA ALA A 164 -1.14 14.81 11.80
C ALA A 164 0.07 15.18 12.66
N ASN A 165 -0.05 15.02 13.98
CA ASN A 165 1.03 15.34 14.92
C ASN A 165 2.06 14.20 14.90
N LEU A 166 2.87 14.17 13.83
CA LEU A 166 3.93 13.18 13.64
C LEU A 166 5.16 13.44 14.53
N ASN A 167 5.10 14.46 15.40
CA ASN A 167 6.17 14.74 16.37
C ASN A 167 6.14 13.81 17.58
N GLN A 168 5.12 12.97 17.70
CA GLN A 168 5.03 11.91 18.71
C GLN A 168 5.40 10.59 18.06
N ASP A 169 6.03 9.69 18.83
CA ASP A 169 6.26 8.31 18.40
C ASP A 169 4.92 7.67 18.05
N THR A 170 4.66 7.53 16.76
CA THR A 170 3.43 6.93 16.24
C THR A 170 3.68 5.47 15.98
N GLU A 171 3.02 4.61 16.72
CA GLU A 171 3.12 3.17 16.52
C GLU A 171 2.32 2.76 15.27
N ILE A 172 3.02 2.14 14.32
CA ILE A 172 2.44 1.50 13.15
C ILE A 172 2.57 0.01 13.33
N SER A 173 1.46 -0.69 13.41
CA SER A 173 1.46 -2.15 13.42
C SER A 173 0.93 -2.69 12.09
N TRP A 174 1.45 -3.83 11.66
CA TRP A 174 1.05 -4.43 10.41
C TRP A 174 1.02 -5.95 10.50
N ARG A 175 0.22 -6.56 9.63
CA ARG A 175 0.14 -8.00 9.44
C ARG A 175 0.09 -8.28 7.95
N LEU A 176 0.84 -9.27 7.51
CA LEU A 176 0.92 -9.69 6.12
C LEU A 176 0.62 -11.17 6.03
N ASN A 177 -0.12 -11.57 5.00
CA ASN A 177 -0.35 -12.94 4.61
C ASN A 177 0.01 -13.10 3.13
N ALA A 178 0.71 -14.17 2.81
CA ALA A 178 1.10 -14.51 1.45
C ALA A 178 0.99 -16.02 1.25
N ASP A 179 0.44 -16.42 0.12
CA ASP A 179 0.32 -17.80 -0.33
C ASP A 179 1.15 -18.00 -1.61
#